data_87bdd1fb78896495fa4b7d23ce40e3e9
#
_entry.id   87bdd1fb78896495fa4b7d23ce40e3e9
#
_cell.length_a   1.000
_cell.length_b   1.000
_cell.length_c   1.000
_cell.angle_alpha   90.00
_cell.angle_beta   90.00
_cell.angle_gamma   90.00
#
_symmetry.space_group_name_H-M   'P 1'
#
loop_
_entity.id
_entity.type
_entity.pdbx_description
1 polymer ?
#
loop_
_entity_poly.entity_id
_entity_poly.type
_entity_poly.pdbx_seq_one_letter_code
_entity_poly.pdbx_strand_id
1 'polypeptide(L)'
;MPKGASAQIRPGKPFAGSTINVLLPHASQFRAHEKRFAELEEMTGIKAVYNYIPYAQVRDKIAAEAVAGSSTYDVVCYQDDWGPSLSLYLQPIDDWLARDGVDINSYPQAYKLGSEIDGKVFGLPIRGHPQMLFYRKDLLAQAGVAPPTTWDELVITAKAVQSKSDISGVAMYYGKGNGQQNLFLWLNYLWGKGGDLFTPDFTETRFTEPAAVEATQMYLDLLLKHKVAAPGSVQFAEDDAVNSVAQGKSAMVMVWWWVYSVLTGDKSTLKADQVGFAPMPKFADSKPVSYALSLPFAISGLSKQKDAAWEFMKWVSRPELEQACAIDKSDPDTSDIVVTHTASFLDQKVNDANFGLHRVAAKSLEGSRIMPQLKEWPQIGTTLENTISDLATGAKPVKDGLDEAARDIDRILRRAGYRKG
;
A
#
# COMPACT_ATOMS: atom_id res chain seq x y z
N MET A 1 24.90 -13.43 -5.80
CA MET A 1 23.57 -13.14 -6.36
C MET A 1 23.78 -12.35 -7.62
N PRO A 2 23.09 -12.62 -8.74
CA PRO A 2 23.22 -11.79 -9.91
C PRO A 2 22.74 -10.37 -9.55
N LYS A 3 23.56 -9.37 -9.89
CA LYS A 3 23.14 -7.96 -9.87
C LYS A 3 21.99 -7.88 -10.86
N GLY A 4 20.78 -7.54 -10.40
CA GLY A 4 19.67 -7.24 -11.29
C GLY A 4 20.15 -6.22 -12.31
N ALA A 5 20.02 -6.53 -13.58
CA ALA A 5 20.46 -5.62 -14.63
C ALA A 5 19.57 -4.37 -14.56
N SER A 6 20.17 -3.26 -14.16
CA SER A 6 19.54 -1.94 -14.25
C SER A 6 19.17 -1.70 -15.71
N ALA A 7 17.92 -1.27 -15.95
CA ALA A 7 17.46 -0.95 -17.31
C ALA A 7 18.40 0.06 -17.97
N GLN A 8 18.97 -0.31 -19.11
CA GLN A 8 19.89 0.57 -19.80
C GLN A 8 19.16 1.77 -20.41
N ILE A 9 19.56 2.96 -20.00
CA ILE A 9 19.14 4.22 -20.62
C ILE A 9 19.78 4.32 -22.01
N ARG A 10 19.01 4.71 -23.02
CA ARG A 10 19.49 4.84 -24.41
C ARG A 10 20.51 5.99 -24.50
N PRO A 11 21.71 5.74 -24.99
CA PRO A 11 22.75 6.78 -25.12
C PRO A 11 22.39 7.83 -26.19
N GLY A 12 23.00 9.02 -26.09
CA GLY A 12 22.92 10.04 -27.13
C GLY A 12 21.69 10.94 -27.09
N LYS A 13 20.90 10.91 -26.01
CA LYS A 13 19.71 11.77 -25.80
C LYS A 13 18.68 11.71 -26.93
N PRO A 14 18.21 10.52 -27.33
CA PRO A 14 17.32 10.37 -28.49
C PRO A 14 15.98 11.08 -28.33
N PHE A 15 15.63 11.51 -27.10
CA PHE A 15 14.37 12.17 -26.78
C PHE A 15 14.56 13.64 -26.39
N ALA A 16 15.66 14.27 -26.83
CA ALA A 16 15.91 15.68 -26.54
C ALA A 16 14.74 16.57 -27.01
N GLY A 17 14.22 17.42 -26.11
CA GLY A 17 13.07 18.28 -26.35
C GLY A 17 11.72 17.68 -26.02
N SER A 18 11.65 16.38 -25.67
CA SER A 18 10.40 15.77 -25.17
C SER A 18 10.10 16.22 -23.74
N THR A 19 8.81 16.46 -23.46
CA THR A 19 8.33 16.73 -22.10
C THR A 19 7.31 15.67 -21.73
N ILE A 20 7.57 14.91 -20.66
CA ILE A 20 6.68 13.86 -20.15
C ILE A 20 5.86 14.40 -19.00
N ASN A 21 4.55 14.43 -19.17
CA ASN A 21 3.60 14.82 -18.14
C ASN A 21 3.13 13.60 -17.35
N VAL A 22 3.32 13.62 -16.05
CA VAL A 22 2.97 12.51 -15.14
C VAL A 22 1.84 12.94 -14.23
N LEU A 23 0.75 12.18 -14.17
CA LEU A 23 -0.34 12.35 -13.21
C LEU A 23 -0.11 11.44 -12.00
N LEU A 24 -0.09 12.00 -10.79
CA LEU A 24 0.25 11.25 -9.58
C LEU A 24 -0.30 11.90 -8.30
N PRO A 25 -0.46 11.13 -7.19
CA PRO A 25 -0.80 11.69 -5.90
C PRO A 25 0.39 12.41 -5.25
N HIS A 26 0.12 13.25 -4.25
CA HIS A 26 1.18 13.84 -3.45
C HIS A 26 1.92 12.77 -2.63
N ALA A 27 3.25 12.73 -2.74
CA ALA A 27 4.15 11.95 -1.87
C ALA A 27 5.56 12.56 -1.87
N SER A 28 6.26 12.47 -0.73
CA SER A 28 7.65 12.93 -0.59
C SER A 28 8.60 12.27 -1.59
N GLN A 29 8.41 10.96 -1.86
CA GLN A 29 9.19 10.23 -2.85
C GLN A 29 9.20 10.91 -4.23
N PHE A 30 8.07 11.37 -4.69
CA PHE A 30 7.97 12.01 -6.00
C PHE A 30 8.73 13.34 -6.03
N ARG A 31 8.71 14.10 -4.93
CA ARG A 31 9.55 15.30 -4.79
C ARG A 31 11.05 14.96 -4.78
N ALA A 32 11.43 13.82 -4.19
CA ALA A 32 12.82 13.34 -4.27
C ALA A 32 13.25 13.03 -5.70
N HIS A 33 12.35 12.49 -6.53
CA HIS A 33 12.61 12.31 -7.96
C HIS A 33 12.76 13.65 -8.69
N GLU A 34 11.86 14.63 -8.43
CA GLU A 34 11.91 15.96 -9.07
C GLU A 34 13.26 16.66 -8.84
N LYS A 35 13.84 16.55 -7.65
CA LYS A 35 15.16 17.09 -7.36
C LYS A 35 16.28 16.51 -8.23
N ARG A 36 16.03 15.37 -8.86
CA ARG A 36 16.97 14.67 -9.74
C ARG A 36 16.61 14.76 -11.22
N PHE A 37 15.63 15.58 -11.62
CA PHE A 37 15.24 15.74 -13.02
C PHE A 37 16.32 16.35 -13.91
N ALA A 38 17.28 17.09 -13.34
CA ALA A 38 18.47 17.53 -14.07
C ALA A 38 19.29 16.33 -14.56
N GLU A 39 19.42 15.27 -13.76
CA GLU A 39 20.07 14.00 -14.15
C GLU A 39 19.29 13.29 -15.26
N LEU A 40 17.94 13.25 -15.17
CA LEU A 40 17.08 12.72 -16.24
C LEU A 40 17.34 13.44 -17.56
N GLU A 41 17.31 14.77 -17.56
CA GLU A 41 17.53 15.59 -18.76
C GLU A 41 18.94 15.41 -19.31
N GLU A 42 19.94 15.33 -18.42
CA GLU A 42 21.33 15.08 -18.83
C GLU A 42 21.48 13.69 -19.49
N MET A 43 20.86 12.66 -18.95
CA MET A 43 20.98 11.28 -19.46
C MET A 43 20.16 11.04 -20.73
N THR A 44 18.94 11.57 -20.78
CA THR A 44 17.95 11.20 -21.81
C THR A 44 17.52 12.33 -22.74
N GLY A 45 17.73 13.57 -22.35
CA GLY A 45 17.17 14.77 -22.99
C GLY A 45 15.70 15.02 -22.69
N ILE A 46 15.08 14.21 -21.83
CA ILE A 46 13.67 14.32 -21.45
C ILE A 46 13.51 15.32 -20.30
N LYS A 47 12.50 16.19 -20.41
CA LYS A 47 11.96 16.95 -19.26
C LYS A 47 10.75 16.21 -18.69
N ALA A 48 10.66 16.09 -17.38
CA ALA A 48 9.48 15.55 -16.71
C ALA A 48 8.74 16.65 -15.95
N VAL A 49 7.42 16.57 -15.93
CA VAL A 49 6.54 17.45 -15.15
C VAL A 49 5.58 16.58 -14.34
N TYR A 50 5.66 16.69 -13.02
CA TYR A 50 4.77 16.02 -12.11
C TYR A 50 3.53 16.87 -11.83
N ASN A 51 2.36 16.30 -12.10
CA ASN A 51 1.06 16.94 -11.90
C ASN A 51 0.40 16.28 -10.69
N TYR A 52 0.56 16.91 -9.54
CA TYR A 52 0.05 16.40 -8.27
C TYR A 52 -1.43 16.69 -8.08
N ILE A 53 -2.19 15.68 -7.67
CA ILE A 53 -3.57 15.82 -7.24
C ILE A 53 -3.81 15.02 -5.95
N PRO A 54 -4.91 15.30 -5.20
CA PRO A 54 -5.28 14.49 -4.05
C PRO A 54 -5.46 13.02 -4.43
N TYR A 55 -4.93 12.11 -3.59
CA TYR A 55 -4.96 10.66 -3.83
C TYR A 55 -6.36 10.14 -4.22
N ALA A 56 -7.40 10.55 -3.48
CA ALA A 56 -8.77 10.11 -3.73
C ALA A 56 -9.33 10.50 -5.12
N GLN A 57 -8.68 11.44 -5.83
CA GLN A 57 -9.11 11.93 -7.14
C GLN A 57 -8.34 11.30 -8.31
N VAL A 58 -7.24 10.58 -8.04
CA VAL A 58 -6.33 10.11 -9.10
C VAL A 58 -7.02 9.15 -10.06
N ARG A 59 -7.70 8.12 -9.54
CA ARG A 59 -8.41 7.13 -10.35
C ARG A 59 -9.44 7.78 -11.28
N ASP A 60 -10.28 8.63 -10.72
CA ASP A 60 -11.36 9.27 -11.46
C ASP A 60 -10.82 10.26 -12.49
N LYS A 61 -9.69 10.92 -12.20
CA LYS A 61 -9.02 11.79 -13.17
C LYS A 61 -8.45 10.99 -14.33
N ILE A 62 -7.80 9.84 -14.09
CA ILE A 62 -7.31 8.95 -15.16
C ILE A 62 -8.47 8.52 -16.06
N ALA A 63 -9.57 8.05 -15.46
CA ALA A 63 -10.74 7.61 -16.20
C ALA A 63 -11.39 8.75 -17.01
N ALA A 64 -11.50 9.95 -16.44
CA ALA A 64 -12.06 11.11 -17.14
C ALA A 64 -11.22 11.55 -18.34
N GLU A 65 -9.88 11.60 -18.19
CA GLU A 65 -8.97 11.90 -19.30
C GLU A 65 -9.08 10.86 -20.42
N ALA A 66 -9.19 9.60 -20.05
CA ALA A 66 -9.35 8.51 -21.01
C ALA A 66 -10.67 8.60 -21.80
N VAL A 67 -11.79 8.84 -21.12
CA VAL A 67 -13.11 9.03 -21.75
C VAL A 67 -13.13 10.25 -22.67
N ALA A 68 -12.45 11.33 -22.28
CA ALA A 68 -12.31 12.53 -23.09
C ALA A 68 -11.37 12.36 -24.30
N GLY A 69 -10.68 11.23 -24.45
CA GLY A 69 -9.67 11.03 -25.48
C GLY A 69 -8.44 11.95 -25.32
N SER A 70 -8.19 12.41 -24.11
CA SER A 70 -7.14 13.39 -23.81
C SER A 70 -5.77 12.72 -23.75
N SER A 71 -4.76 13.38 -24.32
CA SER A 71 -3.35 13.00 -24.23
C SER A 71 -2.54 13.96 -23.35
N THR A 72 -3.19 14.57 -22.36
CA THR A 72 -2.55 15.52 -21.44
C THR A 72 -1.45 14.86 -20.62
N TYR A 73 -1.66 13.63 -20.18
CA TYR A 73 -0.71 12.87 -19.39
C TYR A 73 -0.14 11.71 -20.18
N ASP A 74 1.19 11.60 -20.18
CA ASP A 74 1.93 10.51 -20.82
C ASP A 74 2.09 9.31 -19.91
N VAL A 75 2.27 9.57 -18.60
CA VAL A 75 2.41 8.56 -17.56
C VAL A 75 1.41 8.86 -16.44
N VAL A 76 0.85 7.80 -15.86
CA VAL A 76 -0.08 7.88 -14.73
C VAL A 76 0.38 6.96 -13.62
N CYS A 77 0.23 7.41 -12.38
CA CYS A 77 0.39 6.58 -11.20
C CYS A 77 -0.97 5.97 -10.83
N TYR A 78 -1.09 4.66 -10.81
CA TYR A 78 -2.31 3.99 -10.38
C TYR A 78 -2.06 3.07 -9.19
N GLN A 79 -3.10 2.74 -8.44
CA GLN A 79 -3.04 1.72 -7.41
C GLN A 79 -3.42 0.36 -8.01
N ASP A 80 -2.83 -0.71 -7.49
CA ASP A 80 -2.99 -2.07 -7.99
C ASP A 80 -4.46 -2.48 -8.20
N ASP A 81 -5.36 -2.22 -7.25
CA ASP A 81 -6.79 -2.55 -7.35
C ASP A 81 -7.58 -1.68 -8.35
N TRP A 82 -7.02 -0.55 -8.80
CA TRP A 82 -7.63 0.28 -9.85
C TRP A 82 -7.31 -0.25 -11.26
N GLY A 83 -6.19 -0.96 -11.38
CA GLY A 83 -5.65 -1.44 -12.65
C GLY A 83 -6.70 -2.11 -13.56
N PRO A 84 -7.46 -3.11 -13.10
CA PRO A 84 -8.45 -3.79 -13.95
C PRO A 84 -9.51 -2.87 -14.55
N SER A 85 -9.95 -1.84 -13.82
CA SER A 85 -10.91 -0.84 -14.32
C SER A 85 -10.30 0.17 -15.29
N LEU A 86 -8.98 0.33 -15.28
CA LEU A 86 -8.24 1.28 -16.09
C LEU A 86 -7.50 0.61 -17.27
N SER A 87 -7.44 -0.70 -17.35
CA SER A 87 -6.60 -1.46 -18.30
C SER A 87 -6.79 -1.07 -19.77
N LEU A 88 -8.01 -0.72 -20.17
CA LEU A 88 -8.30 -0.27 -21.53
C LEU A 88 -7.64 1.06 -21.91
N TYR A 89 -7.22 1.82 -20.93
CA TYR A 89 -6.62 3.15 -21.09
C TYR A 89 -5.11 3.16 -20.91
N LEU A 90 -4.54 2.02 -20.53
CA LEU A 90 -3.12 1.85 -20.28
C LEU A 90 -2.46 1.09 -21.42
N GLN A 91 -1.18 1.36 -21.63
CA GLN A 91 -0.35 0.66 -22.62
C GLN A 91 0.29 -0.56 -21.96
N PRO A 92 0.07 -1.79 -22.48
CA PRO A 92 0.90 -2.94 -22.07
C PRO A 92 2.36 -2.71 -22.41
N ILE A 93 3.26 -3.15 -21.54
CA ILE A 93 4.70 -2.89 -21.66
C ILE A 93 5.56 -4.14 -21.83
N ASP A 94 4.97 -5.32 -21.98
CA ASP A 94 5.68 -6.62 -22.07
C ASP A 94 6.76 -6.63 -23.15
N ASP A 95 6.45 -6.11 -24.35
CA ASP A 95 7.41 -6.04 -25.48
C ASP A 95 8.60 -5.14 -25.15
N TRP A 96 8.37 -4.07 -24.40
CA TRP A 96 9.43 -3.14 -24.02
C TRP A 96 10.28 -3.71 -22.86
N LEU A 97 9.68 -4.41 -21.92
CA LEU A 97 10.41 -5.15 -20.89
C LEU A 97 11.38 -6.14 -21.53
N ALA A 98 10.88 -6.94 -22.49
CA ALA A 98 11.69 -7.94 -23.19
C ALA A 98 12.80 -7.29 -24.06
N ARG A 99 12.44 -6.23 -24.80
CA ARG A 99 13.39 -5.52 -25.68
C ARG A 99 14.56 -4.90 -24.91
N ASP A 100 14.28 -4.28 -23.78
CA ASP A 100 15.25 -3.48 -23.03
C ASP A 100 15.81 -4.24 -21.82
N GLY A 101 15.42 -5.51 -21.63
CA GLY A 101 15.94 -6.38 -20.56
C GLY A 101 15.56 -5.91 -19.16
N VAL A 102 14.40 -5.27 -19.00
CA VAL A 102 13.88 -4.86 -17.69
C VAL A 102 13.27 -6.05 -16.98
N ASP A 103 13.84 -6.44 -15.84
CA ASP A 103 13.39 -7.62 -15.10
C ASP A 103 12.32 -7.25 -14.07
N ILE A 104 11.05 -7.52 -14.39
CA ILE A 104 9.91 -7.34 -13.47
C ILE A 104 9.98 -8.27 -12.24
N ASN A 105 10.79 -9.34 -12.27
CA ASN A 105 10.99 -10.22 -11.11
C ASN A 105 12.01 -9.66 -10.10
N SER A 106 12.63 -8.52 -10.39
CA SER A 106 13.46 -7.79 -9.43
C SER A 106 12.65 -7.18 -8.27
N TYR A 107 11.33 -7.09 -8.44
CA TYR A 107 10.39 -6.60 -7.43
C TYR A 107 9.83 -7.73 -6.56
N PRO A 108 9.39 -7.46 -5.32
CA PRO A 108 8.60 -8.40 -4.53
C PRO A 108 7.34 -8.86 -5.29
N GLN A 109 6.95 -10.11 -5.07
CA GLN A 109 5.85 -10.75 -5.81
C GLN A 109 4.54 -9.94 -5.76
N ALA A 110 4.18 -9.37 -4.61
CA ALA A 110 2.97 -8.56 -4.48
C ALA A 110 3.02 -7.31 -5.37
N TYR A 111 4.17 -6.64 -5.46
CA TYR A 111 4.31 -5.44 -6.30
C TYR A 111 4.25 -5.79 -7.79
N LYS A 112 4.88 -6.91 -8.18
CA LYS A 112 4.77 -7.43 -9.54
C LYS A 112 3.30 -7.73 -9.90
N LEU A 113 2.57 -8.46 -9.05
CA LEU A 113 1.16 -8.78 -9.28
C LEU A 113 0.29 -7.52 -9.40
N GLY A 114 0.58 -6.45 -8.64
CA GLY A 114 -0.11 -5.17 -8.76
C GLY A 114 0.15 -4.41 -10.06
N SER A 115 1.15 -4.83 -10.84
CA SER A 115 1.48 -4.31 -12.18
C SER A 115 0.92 -5.16 -13.30
N GLU A 116 0.41 -6.35 -13.01
CA GLU A 116 -0.13 -7.32 -13.97
C GLU A 116 -1.66 -7.26 -13.99
N ILE A 117 -2.25 -7.22 -15.17
CA ILE A 117 -3.69 -7.26 -15.39
C ILE A 117 -3.96 -8.22 -16.54
N ASP A 118 -4.76 -9.25 -16.30
CA ASP A 118 -5.11 -10.29 -17.29
C ASP A 118 -3.86 -10.90 -17.98
N GLY A 119 -2.79 -11.13 -17.19
CA GLY A 119 -1.55 -11.74 -17.66
C GLY A 119 -0.63 -10.84 -18.49
N LYS A 120 -0.88 -9.54 -18.53
CA LYS A 120 -0.02 -8.53 -19.16
C LYS A 120 0.50 -7.54 -18.14
N VAL A 121 1.72 -7.06 -18.33
CA VAL A 121 2.31 -6.03 -17.49
C VAL A 121 1.95 -4.65 -18.04
N PHE A 122 1.40 -3.78 -17.21
CA PHE A 122 1.00 -2.42 -17.57
C PHE A 122 1.85 -1.33 -16.92
N GLY A 123 2.60 -1.66 -15.87
CA GLY A 123 3.39 -0.64 -15.16
C GLY A 123 4.64 -1.19 -14.50
N LEU A 124 5.48 -0.28 -14.04
CA LEU A 124 6.61 -0.59 -13.16
C LEU A 124 6.28 -0.11 -11.75
N PRO A 125 6.45 -0.94 -10.72
CA PRO A 125 6.26 -0.52 -9.33
C PRO A 125 7.23 0.60 -8.97
N ILE A 126 6.72 1.79 -8.73
CA ILE A 126 7.54 2.95 -8.32
C ILE A 126 7.36 3.24 -6.84
N ARG A 127 6.20 2.90 -6.30
CA ARG A 127 5.90 3.03 -4.89
C ARG A 127 5.18 1.77 -4.42
N GLY A 128 5.56 1.26 -3.25
CA GLY A 128 4.95 0.06 -2.71
C GLY A 128 5.04 0.02 -1.18
N HIS A 129 4.01 -0.54 -0.54
CA HIS A 129 3.86 -0.47 0.90
C HIS A 129 3.41 -1.81 1.47
N PRO A 130 4.26 -2.52 2.24
CA PRO A 130 3.77 -3.51 3.18
C PRO A 130 3.17 -2.82 4.40
N GLN A 131 2.21 -3.46 5.03
CA GLN A 131 1.77 -3.08 6.36
C GLN A 131 2.70 -3.64 7.43
N MET A 132 2.88 -2.89 8.51
CA MET A 132 3.73 -3.21 9.63
C MET A 132 3.09 -2.76 10.95
N LEU A 133 3.54 -3.33 12.05
CA LEU A 133 3.24 -2.85 13.39
C LEU A 133 4.27 -1.78 13.78
N PHE A 134 3.79 -0.60 14.20
CA PHE A 134 4.57 0.43 14.88
C PHE A 134 4.16 0.51 16.35
N TYR A 135 5.13 0.72 17.23
CA TYR A 135 4.88 0.73 18.66
C TYR A 135 5.83 1.66 19.42
N ARG A 136 5.39 2.08 20.60
CA ARG A 136 6.15 2.88 21.56
C ARG A 136 7.05 1.98 22.39
N LYS A 137 8.38 1.97 22.08
CA LYS A 137 9.38 1.18 22.81
C LYS A 137 9.40 1.48 24.30
N ASP A 138 9.32 2.75 24.66
CA ASP A 138 9.32 3.24 26.04
C ASP A 138 8.11 2.73 26.83
N LEU A 139 6.92 2.74 26.24
CA LEU A 139 5.70 2.28 26.90
C LEU A 139 5.66 0.74 27.05
N LEU A 140 6.13 0.01 26.05
CA LEU A 140 6.25 -1.45 26.16
C LEU A 140 7.27 -1.84 27.25
N ALA A 141 8.43 -1.14 27.29
CA ALA A 141 9.42 -1.34 28.33
C ALA A 141 8.88 -1.02 29.73
N GLN A 142 8.13 0.10 29.88
CA GLN A 142 7.47 0.45 31.14
C GLN A 142 6.43 -0.59 31.57
N ALA A 143 5.73 -1.19 30.63
CA ALA A 143 4.76 -2.24 30.89
C ALA A 143 5.41 -3.63 31.09
N GLY A 144 6.72 -3.77 30.84
CA GLY A 144 7.47 -5.02 30.98
C GLY A 144 7.10 -6.08 29.91
N VAL A 145 6.69 -5.64 28.72
CA VAL A 145 6.24 -6.52 27.63
C VAL A 145 7.08 -6.34 26.37
N ALA A 146 7.18 -7.40 25.57
CA ALA A 146 7.80 -7.37 24.25
C ALA A 146 6.81 -6.92 23.17
N PRO A 147 7.30 -6.50 22.00
CA PRO A 147 6.45 -6.28 20.83
C PRO A 147 5.67 -7.55 20.48
N PRO A 148 4.36 -7.45 20.22
CA PRO A 148 3.54 -8.62 19.95
C PRO A 148 3.86 -9.22 18.56
N THR A 149 3.88 -10.54 18.48
CA THR A 149 4.08 -11.32 17.25
C THR A 149 2.80 -12.02 16.81
N THR A 150 1.83 -12.12 17.72
CA THR A 150 0.51 -12.69 17.45
C THR A 150 -0.60 -11.71 17.82
N TRP A 151 -1.81 -11.92 17.25
CA TRP A 151 -2.99 -11.11 17.58
C TRP A 151 -3.38 -11.22 19.05
N ASP A 152 -3.21 -12.40 19.66
CA ASP A 152 -3.46 -12.59 21.10
C ASP A 152 -2.45 -11.83 21.96
N GLU A 153 -1.17 -11.87 21.57
CA GLU A 153 -0.13 -11.06 22.23
C GLU A 153 -0.39 -9.56 22.06
N LEU A 154 -0.95 -9.11 20.93
CA LEU A 154 -1.34 -7.71 20.75
C LEU A 154 -2.35 -7.26 21.82
N VAL A 155 -3.36 -8.09 22.10
CA VAL A 155 -4.34 -7.80 23.15
C VAL A 155 -3.67 -7.76 24.53
N ILE A 156 -2.80 -8.73 24.84
CA ILE A 156 -2.06 -8.80 26.12
C ILE A 156 -1.17 -7.56 26.27
N THR A 157 -0.37 -7.24 25.26
CA THR A 157 0.52 -6.08 25.26
C THR A 157 -0.25 -4.77 25.42
N ALA A 158 -1.33 -4.62 24.67
CA ALA A 158 -2.19 -3.43 24.74
C ALA A 158 -2.78 -3.23 26.14
N LYS A 159 -3.32 -4.28 26.75
CA LYS A 159 -3.82 -4.24 28.15
C LYS A 159 -2.73 -3.94 29.17
N ALA A 160 -1.54 -4.50 29.00
CA ALA A 160 -0.42 -4.24 29.88
C ALA A 160 -0.01 -2.76 29.85
N VAL A 161 0.05 -2.16 28.65
CA VAL A 161 0.31 -0.71 28.51
C VAL A 161 -0.80 0.11 29.17
N GLN A 162 -2.07 -0.18 28.91
CA GLN A 162 -3.20 0.53 29.51
C GLN A 162 -3.23 0.44 31.04
N SER A 163 -2.73 -0.64 31.62
CA SER A 163 -2.63 -0.77 33.07
C SER A 163 -1.61 0.16 33.74
N LYS A 164 -0.71 0.76 32.94
CA LYS A 164 0.40 1.61 33.40
C LYS A 164 0.28 3.07 32.91
N SER A 165 -0.68 3.35 32.04
CA SER A 165 -0.84 4.67 31.43
C SER A 165 -2.29 4.92 31.00
N ASP A 166 -2.69 6.17 30.92
CA ASP A 166 -4.03 6.64 30.49
C ASP A 166 -4.14 6.74 28.97
N ILE A 167 -3.46 5.87 28.22
CA ILE A 167 -3.48 5.89 26.75
C ILE A 167 -4.07 4.60 26.19
N SER A 168 -4.54 4.65 24.96
CA SER A 168 -5.05 3.46 24.28
C SER A 168 -3.91 2.51 23.92
N GLY A 169 -4.15 1.20 24.06
CA GLY A 169 -3.15 0.19 23.71
C GLY A 169 -2.82 0.18 22.23
N VAL A 170 -3.85 0.36 21.37
CA VAL A 170 -3.69 0.38 19.92
C VAL A 170 -4.63 1.42 19.27
N ALA A 171 -4.19 2.09 18.23
CA ALA A 171 -5.04 2.89 17.36
C ALA A 171 -5.48 2.02 16.17
N MET A 172 -6.81 1.95 15.97
CA MET A 172 -7.43 1.25 14.86
C MET A 172 -8.19 2.27 14.00
N TYR A 173 -8.51 1.92 12.76
CA TYR A 173 -9.28 2.77 11.85
C TYR A 173 -10.39 1.97 11.17
N TYR A 174 -11.62 2.11 11.71
CA TYR A 174 -12.82 1.44 11.20
C TYR A 174 -13.71 2.37 10.39
N GLY A 175 -13.36 3.67 10.30
CA GLY A 175 -14.15 4.68 9.61
C GLY A 175 -14.29 4.40 8.12
N LYS A 176 -15.42 4.85 7.53
CA LYS A 176 -15.75 4.71 6.11
C LYS A 176 -15.66 6.04 5.37
N GLY A 177 -15.70 5.97 4.02
CA GLY A 177 -15.62 7.15 3.15
C GLY A 177 -14.19 7.65 2.92
N ASN A 178 -13.18 6.83 3.25
CA ASN A 178 -11.76 7.18 3.17
C ASN A 178 -11.00 6.30 2.16
N GLY A 179 -11.65 5.85 1.10
CA GLY A 179 -10.98 5.04 0.07
C GLY A 179 -10.69 3.62 0.53
N GLN A 180 -11.62 3.03 1.28
CA GLN A 180 -11.57 1.62 1.72
C GLN A 180 -10.42 1.29 2.69
N GLN A 181 -9.87 2.29 3.39
CA GLN A 181 -8.72 2.12 4.28
C GLN A 181 -8.95 1.08 5.39
N ASN A 182 -10.16 0.98 5.93
CA ASN A 182 -10.47 -0.02 6.96
C ASN A 182 -10.35 -1.47 6.46
N LEU A 183 -10.49 -1.71 5.16
CA LEU A 183 -10.27 -3.03 4.56
C LEU A 183 -8.80 -3.42 4.57
N PHE A 184 -7.90 -2.47 4.42
CA PHE A 184 -6.46 -2.73 4.37
C PHE A 184 -5.98 -3.49 5.61
N LEU A 185 -6.50 -3.12 6.77
CA LEU A 185 -6.15 -3.80 8.02
C LEU A 185 -6.98 -5.07 8.24
N TRP A 186 -8.27 -5.04 7.92
CA TRP A 186 -9.16 -6.21 8.05
C TRP A 186 -8.67 -7.41 7.24
N LEU A 187 -8.14 -7.20 6.03
CA LEU A 187 -7.65 -8.26 5.17
C LEU A 187 -6.51 -9.07 5.78
N ASN A 188 -5.67 -8.48 6.64
CA ASN A 188 -4.62 -9.22 7.34
C ASN A 188 -5.21 -10.25 8.31
N TYR A 189 -6.31 -9.90 8.96
CA TYR A 189 -7.03 -10.85 9.82
C TYR A 189 -7.72 -11.93 9.00
N LEU A 190 -8.45 -11.53 7.95
CA LEU A 190 -9.16 -12.45 7.07
C LEU A 190 -8.22 -13.52 6.49
N TRP A 191 -7.20 -13.09 5.78
CA TRP A 191 -6.22 -13.99 5.14
C TRP A 191 -5.37 -14.75 6.13
N GLY A 192 -4.98 -14.12 7.24
CA GLY A 192 -4.21 -14.73 8.30
C GLY A 192 -4.93 -15.89 8.99
N LYS A 193 -6.26 -15.88 9.05
CA LYS A 193 -7.08 -16.98 9.57
C LYS A 193 -7.37 -18.05 8.51
N GLY A 194 -6.91 -17.86 7.28
CA GLY A 194 -7.17 -18.77 6.15
C GLY A 194 -8.47 -18.49 5.41
N GLY A 195 -9.16 -17.40 5.73
CA GLY A 195 -10.30 -16.91 4.97
C GLY A 195 -9.88 -16.23 3.67
N ASP A 196 -10.84 -15.99 2.81
CA ASP A 196 -10.65 -15.23 1.57
C ASP A 196 -11.89 -14.40 1.25
N LEU A 197 -11.77 -13.48 0.30
CA LEU A 197 -12.90 -12.71 -0.21
C LEU A 197 -13.74 -13.55 -1.18
N PHE A 198 -13.08 -14.23 -2.10
CA PHE A 198 -13.69 -14.97 -3.20
C PHE A 198 -12.92 -16.26 -3.51
N THR A 199 -13.55 -17.14 -4.28
CA THR A 199 -12.85 -18.19 -5.05
C THR A 199 -11.94 -17.53 -6.11
N PRO A 200 -10.88 -18.23 -6.59
CA PRO A 200 -9.96 -17.67 -7.59
C PRO A 200 -10.61 -17.19 -8.89
N ASP A 201 -11.75 -17.79 -9.28
CA ASP A 201 -12.54 -17.44 -10.46
C ASP A 201 -13.69 -16.45 -10.17
N PHE A 202 -13.76 -15.91 -8.93
CA PHE A 202 -14.76 -14.98 -8.45
C PHE A 202 -16.22 -15.49 -8.49
N THR A 203 -16.41 -16.79 -8.67
CA THR A 203 -17.76 -17.38 -8.76
C THR A 203 -18.46 -17.47 -7.41
N GLU A 204 -17.71 -17.51 -6.29
CA GLU A 204 -18.28 -17.62 -4.93
C GLU A 204 -17.62 -16.61 -3.97
N THR A 205 -18.43 -16.08 -3.05
CA THR A 205 -17.95 -15.31 -1.90
C THR A 205 -17.50 -16.26 -0.79
N ARG A 206 -16.36 -15.96 -0.15
CA ARG A 206 -15.78 -16.78 0.91
C ARG A 206 -15.67 -16.04 2.26
N PHE A 207 -15.87 -14.76 2.28
CA PHE A 207 -15.77 -13.97 3.52
C PHE A 207 -16.95 -14.18 4.50
N THR A 208 -17.91 -15.05 4.17
CA THR A 208 -18.97 -15.51 5.07
C THR A 208 -18.71 -16.86 5.70
N GLU A 209 -17.61 -17.53 5.32
CA GLU A 209 -17.18 -18.80 5.89
C GLU A 209 -16.75 -18.66 7.37
N PRO A 210 -16.81 -19.75 8.17
CA PRO A 210 -16.50 -19.67 9.60
C PRO A 210 -15.18 -19.00 9.94
N ALA A 211 -14.10 -19.30 9.19
CA ALA A 211 -12.78 -18.70 9.40
C ALA A 211 -12.78 -17.18 9.19
N ALA A 212 -13.53 -16.70 8.18
CA ALA A 212 -13.65 -15.29 7.88
C ALA A 212 -14.48 -14.54 8.94
N VAL A 213 -15.58 -15.16 9.41
CA VAL A 213 -16.40 -14.62 10.49
C VAL A 213 -15.58 -14.50 11.78
N GLU A 214 -14.81 -15.54 12.14
CA GLU A 214 -13.94 -15.55 13.31
C GLU A 214 -12.83 -14.48 13.21
N ALA A 215 -12.21 -14.35 12.06
CA ALA A 215 -11.20 -13.33 11.78
C ALA A 215 -11.77 -11.90 11.92
N THR A 216 -12.96 -11.67 11.37
CA THR A 216 -13.64 -10.39 11.44
C THR A 216 -14.04 -10.07 12.89
N GLN A 217 -14.54 -11.06 13.62
CA GLN A 217 -14.87 -10.90 15.04
C GLN A 217 -13.65 -10.49 15.84
N MET A 218 -12.49 -11.15 15.66
CA MET A 218 -11.27 -10.82 16.37
C MET A 218 -10.78 -9.40 16.03
N TYR A 219 -10.87 -9.00 14.76
CA TYR A 219 -10.54 -7.64 14.33
C TYR A 219 -11.38 -6.58 15.06
N LEU A 220 -12.68 -6.81 15.19
CA LEU A 220 -13.61 -5.90 15.86
C LEU A 220 -13.53 -6.00 17.40
N ASP A 221 -13.17 -7.16 17.94
CA ASP A 221 -13.07 -7.41 19.38
C ASP A 221 -11.98 -6.55 20.05
N LEU A 222 -10.98 -6.06 19.32
CA LEU A 222 -10.03 -5.08 19.85
C LEU A 222 -10.74 -3.84 20.42
N LEU A 223 -11.80 -3.41 19.76
CA LEU A 223 -12.64 -2.29 20.19
C LEU A 223 -13.78 -2.75 21.07
N LEU A 224 -14.59 -3.71 20.60
CA LEU A 224 -15.89 -4.02 21.20
C LEU A 224 -15.78 -4.82 22.50
N LYS A 225 -14.88 -5.79 22.56
CA LYS A 225 -14.73 -6.73 23.68
C LYS A 225 -13.54 -6.41 24.57
N HIS A 226 -12.35 -6.30 23.96
CA HIS A 226 -11.12 -6.13 24.72
C HIS A 226 -10.92 -4.69 25.19
N LYS A 227 -11.55 -3.70 24.55
CA LYS A 227 -11.46 -2.27 24.86
C LYS A 227 -10.01 -1.76 24.86
N VAL A 228 -9.18 -2.31 23.97
CA VAL A 228 -7.78 -1.92 23.80
C VAL A 228 -7.57 -0.89 22.69
N ALA A 229 -8.50 -0.79 21.75
CA ALA A 229 -8.49 0.23 20.71
C ALA A 229 -8.94 1.59 21.24
N ALA A 230 -8.39 2.66 20.65
CA ALA A 230 -8.81 4.02 20.95
C ALA A 230 -10.33 4.19 20.72
N PRO A 231 -11.09 4.84 21.60
CA PRO A 231 -12.55 4.98 21.47
C PRO A 231 -12.99 5.61 20.16
N GLY A 232 -12.20 6.56 19.60
CA GLY A 232 -12.46 7.19 18.32
C GLY A 232 -12.25 6.30 17.10
N SER A 233 -11.67 5.11 17.26
CA SER A 233 -11.35 4.19 16.15
C SER A 233 -12.54 3.82 15.27
N VAL A 234 -13.78 3.87 15.78
CA VAL A 234 -15.00 3.66 15.00
C VAL A 234 -15.08 4.60 13.79
N GLN A 235 -14.61 5.84 13.95
CA GLN A 235 -14.69 6.89 12.94
C GLN A 235 -13.33 7.27 12.35
N PHE A 236 -12.24 6.77 12.92
CA PHE A 236 -10.89 7.10 12.46
C PHE A 236 -10.69 6.63 11.02
N ALA A 237 -10.11 7.52 10.22
CA ALA A 237 -9.35 7.17 9.05
C ALA A 237 -7.93 6.73 9.46
N GLU A 238 -7.12 6.29 8.51
CA GLU A 238 -5.73 5.89 8.74
C GLU A 238 -4.91 7.02 9.39
N ASP A 239 -5.02 8.23 8.86
CA ASP A 239 -4.30 9.41 9.39
C ASP A 239 -4.66 9.72 10.84
N ASP A 240 -5.92 9.51 11.26
CA ASP A 240 -6.35 9.70 12.64
C ASP A 240 -5.67 8.70 13.58
N ALA A 241 -5.58 7.44 13.14
CA ALA A 241 -4.91 6.40 13.90
C ALA A 241 -3.39 6.67 14.03
N VAL A 242 -2.75 7.08 12.94
CA VAL A 242 -1.32 7.47 12.94
C VAL A 242 -1.11 8.68 13.87
N ASN A 243 -1.94 9.70 13.75
CA ASN A 243 -1.88 10.89 14.59
C ASN A 243 -2.13 10.58 16.07
N SER A 244 -2.98 9.60 16.38
CA SER A 244 -3.18 9.15 17.76
C SER A 244 -1.88 8.65 18.40
N VAL A 245 -1.04 7.92 17.66
CA VAL A 245 0.29 7.49 18.13
C VAL A 245 1.27 8.65 18.12
N ALA A 246 1.34 9.43 17.04
CA ALA A 246 2.26 10.55 16.92
C ALA A 246 2.06 11.60 18.04
N GLN A 247 0.82 11.76 18.51
CA GLN A 247 0.45 12.64 19.61
C GLN A 247 0.52 11.98 21.01
N GLY A 248 1.03 10.74 21.09
CA GLY A 248 1.18 10.04 22.36
C GLY A 248 -0.11 9.54 22.99
N LYS A 249 -1.24 9.48 22.23
CA LYS A 249 -2.55 9.03 22.73
C LYS A 249 -2.76 7.53 22.61
N SER A 250 -1.97 6.85 21.78
CA SER A 250 -1.98 5.40 21.60
C SER A 250 -0.57 4.83 21.57
N ALA A 251 -0.41 3.58 22.01
CA ALA A 251 0.89 2.94 22.08
C ALA A 251 1.32 2.25 20.79
N MET A 252 0.36 1.75 20.02
CA MET A 252 0.62 0.96 18.82
C MET A 252 -0.32 1.37 17.69
N VAL A 253 0.14 1.16 16.42
CA VAL A 253 -0.68 1.25 15.21
C VAL A 253 -0.15 0.26 14.18
N MET A 254 -1.05 -0.31 13.39
CA MET A 254 -0.73 -1.17 12.25
C MET A 254 -1.08 -0.43 10.98
N VAL A 255 -0.08 -0.17 10.15
CA VAL A 255 -0.21 0.72 9.00
C VAL A 255 0.98 0.55 8.05
N TRP A 256 1.02 1.28 6.96
CA TRP A 256 2.09 1.27 5.97
C TRP A 256 3.44 1.69 6.53
N TRP A 257 4.51 1.05 6.08
CA TRP A 257 5.86 1.29 6.55
C TRP A 257 6.38 2.73 6.39
N TRP A 258 5.89 3.49 5.40
CA TRP A 258 6.29 4.88 5.19
C TRP A 258 5.91 5.80 6.36
N VAL A 259 4.95 5.41 7.18
CA VAL A 259 4.49 6.16 8.35
C VAL A 259 5.60 6.35 9.39
N TYR A 260 6.67 5.56 9.33
CA TYR A 260 7.81 5.78 10.22
C TYR A 260 8.31 7.23 10.19
N SER A 261 8.42 7.85 9.01
CA SER A 261 8.83 9.25 8.88
C SER A 261 7.81 10.23 9.47
N VAL A 262 6.53 9.89 9.47
CA VAL A 262 5.48 10.70 10.12
C VAL A 262 5.58 10.59 11.64
N LEU A 263 5.78 9.37 12.16
CA LEU A 263 5.89 9.12 13.61
C LEU A 263 7.17 9.71 14.23
N THR A 264 8.19 9.95 13.42
CA THR A 264 9.48 10.49 13.88
C THR A 264 9.79 11.90 13.38
N GLY A 265 8.86 12.49 12.60
CA GLY A 265 9.01 13.82 12.02
C GLY A 265 8.63 14.97 12.98
N ASP A 266 8.85 16.18 12.54
CA ASP A 266 8.73 17.41 13.35
C ASP A 266 7.32 17.65 13.95
N LYS A 267 6.28 17.10 13.34
CA LYS A 267 4.89 17.20 13.82
C LYS A 267 4.52 16.15 14.87
N SER A 268 5.40 15.16 15.09
CA SER A 268 5.22 14.14 16.10
C SER A 268 5.76 14.59 17.46
N THR A 269 5.13 14.13 18.54
CA THR A 269 5.67 14.29 19.89
C THR A 269 6.74 13.23 20.22
N LEU A 270 6.95 12.26 19.32
CA LEU A 270 7.84 11.13 19.50
C LEU A 270 9.22 11.40 18.92
N LYS A 271 10.22 10.80 19.56
CA LYS A 271 11.59 10.73 19.03
C LYS A 271 11.81 9.39 18.34
N ALA A 272 12.75 9.33 17.40
CA ALA A 272 13.06 8.13 16.63
C ALA A 272 13.45 6.92 17.52
N ASP A 273 14.13 7.14 18.65
CA ASP A 273 14.51 6.09 19.60
C ASP A 273 13.31 5.50 20.36
N GLN A 274 12.18 6.22 20.43
CA GLN A 274 10.94 5.76 21.06
C GLN A 274 10.06 4.93 20.11
N VAL A 275 10.25 5.03 18.79
CA VAL A 275 9.46 4.31 17.81
C VAL A 275 10.10 2.97 17.47
N GLY A 276 9.38 1.88 17.71
CA GLY A 276 9.72 0.55 17.26
C GLY A 276 8.83 0.12 16.11
N PHE A 277 9.29 -0.87 15.36
CA PHE A 277 8.54 -1.46 14.25
C PHE A 277 8.81 -2.97 14.17
N ALA A 278 7.81 -3.71 13.72
CA ALA A 278 7.84 -5.15 13.56
C ALA A 278 6.95 -5.56 12.37
N PRO A 279 7.09 -6.78 11.86
CA PRO A 279 6.09 -7.32 10.95
C PRO A 279 4.70 -7.33 11.59
N MET A 280 3.66 -7.41 10.76
CA MET A 280 2.28 -7.56 11.26
C MET A 280 2.18 -8.77 12.19
N PRO A 281 1.41 -8.69 13.29
CA PRO A 281 1.06 -9.86 14.08
C PRO A 281 0.33 -10.91 13.23
N LYS A 282 0.39 -12.16 13.65
CA LYS A 282 -0.26 -13.29 12.97
C LYS A 282 -1.12 -14.09 13.93
N PHE A 283 -1.96 -14.98 13.45
CA PHE A 283 -2.54 -16.02 14.30
C PHE A 283 -1.45 -17.03 14.69
N ALA A 284 -1.53 -17.59 15.89
CA ALA A 284 -0.49 -18.46 16.44
C ALA A 284 -0.13 -19.62 15.50
N ASP A 285 -1.16 -20.22 14.88
CA ASP A 285 -1.03 -21.39 14.01
C ASP A 285 -0.93 -21.05 12.52
N SER A 286 -0.75 -19.77 12.17
CA SER A 286 -0.69 -19.33 10.78
C SER A 286 0.70 -18.86 10.35
N LYS A 287 0.91 -18.83 9.04
CA LYS A 287 2.03 -18.08 8.45
C LYS A 287 1.74 -16.57 8.52
N PRO A 288 2.76 -15.72 8.58
CA PRO A 288 2.56 -14.29 8.42
C PRO A 288 1.89 -13.98 7.09
N VAL A 289 0.89 -13.12 7.12
CA VAL A 289 0.23 -12.57 5.92
C VAL A 289 0.09 -11.08 6.13
N SER A 290 0.38 -10.32 5.09
CA SER A 290 0.21 -8.86 5.11
C SER A 290 -0.45 -8.43 3.80
N TYR A 291 -1.31 -7.44 3.85
CA TYR A 291 -1.69 -6.71 2.65
C TYR A 291 -0.50 -5.85 2.21
N ALA A 292 -0.18 -5.92 0.94
CA ALA A 292 0.82 -5.05 0.31
C ALA A 292 0.17 -4.28 -0.83
N LEU A 293 0.36 -2.97 -0.81
CA LEU A 293 -0.14 -2.06 -1.82
C LEU A 293 0.98 -1.75 -2.81
N SER A 294 0.68 -1.72 -4.10
CA SER A 294 1.58 -1.25 -5.16
C SER A 294 0.98 -0.06 -5.90
N LEU A 295 1.81 0.93 -6.19
CA LEU A 295 1.47 2.08 -7.03
C LEU A 295 2.44 2.12 -8.22
N PRO A 296 2.13 1.38 -9.29
CA PRO A 296 2.92 1.42 -10.51
C PRO A 296 2.75 2.73 -11.26
N PHE A 297 3.80 3.11 -12.00
CA PHE A 297 3.67 4.03 -13.11
C PHE A 297 3.32 3.26 -14.37
N ALA A 298 2.34 3.73 -15.13
CA ALA A 298 1.92 3.17 -16.40
C ALA A 298 1.89 4.23 -17.48
N ILE A 299 2.12 3.82 -18.72
CA ILE A 299 2.01 4.72 -19.89
C ILE A 299 0.55 4.82 -20.29
N SER A 300 0.06 6.04 -20.48
CA SER A 300 -1.26 6.27 -21.05
C SER A 300 -1.35 5.70 -22.47
N GLY A 301 -2.37 4.91 -22.74
CA GLY A 301 -2.65 4.42 -24.09
C GLY A 301 -2.84 5.52 -25.12
N LEU A 302 -3.21 6.73 -24.66
CA LEU A 302 -3.44 7.93 -25.49
C LEU A 302 -2.18 8.80 -25.64
N SER A 303 -1.08 8.52 -24.95
CA SER A 303 0.17 9.27 -25.10
C SER A 303 0.67 9.21 -26.54
N LYS A 304 1.11 10.36 -27.05
CA LYS A 304 1.76 10.50 -28.36
C LYS A 304 3.28 10.35 -28.28
N GLN A 305 3.83 10.19 -27.05
CA GLN A 305 5.26 10.12 -26.77
C GLN A 305 5.63 8.84 -26.03
N LYS A 306 5.00 7.71 -26.36
CA LYS A 306 5.11 6.45 -25.61
C LYS A 306 6.56 5.95 -25.43
N ASP A 307 7.41 6.10 -26.46
CA ASP A 307 8.81 5.70 -26.34
C ASP A 307 9.62 6.59 -25.39
N ALA A 308 9.35 7.89 -25.36
CA ALA A 308 9.95 8.81 -24.40
C ALA A 308 9.39 8.57 -22.99
N ALA A 309 8.11 8.27 -22.86
CA ALA A 309 7.47 7.90 -21.60
C ALA A 309 8.09 6.60 -21.04
N TRP A 310 8.35 5.63 -21.90
CA TRP A 310 9.05 4.40 -21.49
C TRP A 310 10.49 4.67 -21.01
N GLU A 311 11.23 5.53 -21.71
CA GLU A 311 12.59 5.91 -21.30
C GLU A 311 12.59 6.61 -19.95
N PHE A 312 11.61 7.49 -19.71
CA PHE A 312 11.39 8.10 -18.41
C PHE A 312 11.09 7.04 -17.33
N MET A 313 10.20 6.07 -17.63
CA MET A 313 9.85 5.00 -16.70
C MET A 313 11.07 4.15 -16.33
N LYS A 314 11.92 3.83 -17.30
CA LYS A 314 13.19 3.14 -17.04
C LYS A 314 14.09 3.95 -16.10
N TRP A 315 14.19 5.27 -16.32
CA TRP A 315 15.01 6.13 -15.49
C TRP A 315 14.49 6.19 -14.04
N VAL A 316 13.18 6.41 -13.86
CA VAL A 316 12.59 6.60 -12.53
C VAL A 316 12.51 5.30 -11.72
N SER A 317 12.51 4.14 -12.38
CA SER A 317 12.47 2.82 -11.73
C SER A 317 13.84 2.22 -11.44
N ARG A 318 14.94 2.95 -11.64
CA ARG A 318 16.28 2.41 -11.36
C ARG A 318 16.49 2.16 -9.86
N PRO A 319 17.01 0.99 -9.46
CA PRO A 319 17.34 0.71 -8.07
C PRO A 319 18.28 1.76 -7.46
N GLU A 320 19.23 2.26 -8.25
CA GLU A 320 20.19 3.27 -7.79
C GLU A 320 19.52 4.59 -7.44
N LEU A 321 18.47 4.98 -8.16
CA LEU A 321 17.71 6.20 -7.88
C LEU A 321 16.92 6.07 -6.59
N GLU A 322 16.16 4.98 -6.41
CA GLU A 322 15.40 4.78 -5.17
C GLU A 322 16.30 4.64 -3.94
N GLN A 323 17.46 3.95 -4.07
CA GLN A 323 18.45 3.85 -3.00
C GLN A 323 19.02 5.22 -2.65
N ALA A 324 19.39 6.03 -3.66
CA ALA A 324 19.87 7.39 -3.43
C ALA A 324 18.82 8.26 -2.73
N CYS A 325 17.53 8.14 -3.10
CA CYS A 325 16.44 8.84 -2.42
C CYS A 325 16.27 8.35 -0.97
N ALA A 326 16.34 7.04 -0.74
CA ALA A 326 16.15 6.45 0.59
C ALA A 326 17.29 6.78 1.57
N ILE A 327 18.47 7.10 1.07
CA ILE A 327 19.66 7.47 1.88
C ILE A 327 19.73 8.98 2.12
N ASP A 328 19.26 9.79 1.18
CA ASP A 328 19.32 11.25 1.25
C ASP A 328 18.38 11.80 2.33
N LYS A 329 18.96 12.37 3.39
CA LYS A 329 18.23 13.01 4.50
C LYS A 329 18.50 14.51 4.56
N SER A 330 19.06 15.09 3.50
CA SER A 330 19.44 16.51 3.47
C SER A 330 18.25 17.47 3.48
N ASP A 331 17.07 16.98 3.06
CA ASP A 331 15.85 17.78 3.01
C ASP A 331 14.65 16.96 3.49
N PRO A 332 14.02 17.35 4.60
CA PRO A 332 12.86 16.65 5.17
C PRO A 332 11.70 16.45 4.18
N ASP A 333 11.47 17.43 3.30
CA ASP A 333 10.37 17.38 2.32
C ASP A 333 10.60 16.34 1.21
N THR A 334 11.82 15.86 1.06
CA THR A 334 12.23 14.88 0.05
C THR A 334 12.90 13.64 0.65
N SER A 335 12.98 13.56 1.98
CA SER A 335 13.48 12.39 2.70
C SER A 335 12.48 11.25 2.64
N ASP A 336 12.39 10.54 1.53
CA ASP A 336 11.54 9.36 1.42
C ASP A 336 12.33 8.08 1.72
N ILE A 337 11.66 7.17 2.41
CA ILE A 337 12.25 5.87 2.77
C ILE A 337 11.84 4.75 1.81
N VAL A 338 10.94 5.02 0.87
CA VAL A 338 10.30 3.99 0.05
C VAL A 338 11.24 3.49 -1.04
N VAL A 339 11.47 2.18 -1.04
CA VAL A 339 12.11 1.44 -2.13
C VAL A 339 11.16 0.34 -2.61
N THR A 340 11.34 -0.13 -3.82
CA THR A 340 10.46 -1.11 -4.44
C THR A 340 11.19 -2.38 -4.91
N HIS A 341 12.47 -2.32 -5.23
CA HIS A 341 13.25 -3.49 -5.63
C HIS A 341 13.68 -4.35 -4.44
N THR A 342 13.58 -5.66 -4.60
CA THR A 342 14.03 -6.63 -3.57
C THR A 342 15.47 -6.38 -3.11
N ALA A 343 16.36 -6.06 -4.04
CA ALA A 343 17.76 -5.75 -3.72
C ALA A 343 17.91 -4.51 -2.85
N SER A 344 17.10 -3.47 -3.09
CA SER A 344 17.14 -2.21 -2.32
C SER A 344 16.63 -2.39 -0.89
N PHE A 345 15.63 -3.24 -0.66
CA PHE A 345 15.20 -3.61 0.69
C PHE A 345 16.31 -4.25 1.52
N LEU A 346 17.23 -4.97 0.87
CA LEU A 346 18.34 -5.67 1.52
C LEU A 346 19.65 -4.88 1.51
N ASP A 347 19.70 -3.73 0.82
CA ASP A 347 20.88 -2.91 0.73
C ASP A 347 21.34 -2.42 2.11
N GLN A 348 22.64 -2.54 2.40
CA GLN A 348 23.19 -2.20 3.71
C GLN A 348 23.10 -0.71 3.99
N LYS A 349 23.43 0.15 3.01
CA LYS A 349 23.44 1.61 3.18
C LYS A 349 22.03 2.16 3.37
N VAL A 350 21.06 1.62 2.62
CA VAL A 350 19.63 1.94 2.78
C VAL A 350 19.16 1.58 4.20
N ASN A 351 19.53 0.40 4.69
CA ASN A 351 19.15 -0.03 6.04
C ASN A 351 19.86 0.77 7.13
N ASP A 352 21.14 1.09 6.99
CA ASP A 352 21.87 1.88 7.98
C ASP A 352 21.30 3.30 8.10
N ALA A 353 20.91 3.92 6.97
CA ALA A 353 20.28 5.24 6.95
C ALA A 353 18.85 5.24 7.52
N ASN A 354 18.19 4.08 7.66
CA ASN A 354 16.79 3.94 8.04
C ASN A 354 16.57 2.93 9.19
N PHE A 355 17.53 2.77 10.09
CA PHE A 355 17.43 1.98 11.32
C PHE A 355 17.07 0.49 11.11
N GLY A 356 17.33 -0.08 9.92
CA GLY A 356 16.99 -1.45 9.58
C GLY A 356 15.51 -1.67 9.20
N LEU A 357 14.73 -0.61 9.03
CA LEU A 357 13.32 -0.65 8.68
C LEU A 357 13.05 -1.46 7.41
N HIS A 358 13.91 -1.32 6.39
CA HIS A 358 13.74 -1.98 5.09
C HIS A 358 13.83 -3.51 5.17
N ARG A 359 14.70 -4.05 6.03
CA ARG A 359 14.76 -5.50 6.27
C ARG A 359 13.50 -6.05 6.91
N VAL A 360 12.90 -5.27 7.82
CA VAL A 360 11.61 -5.65 8.45
C VAL A 360 10.48 -5.54 7.43
N ALA A 361 10.48 -4.50 6.60
CA ALA A 361 9.54 -4.36 5.49
C ALA A 361 9.64 -5.50 4.47
N ALA A 362 10.87 -5.91 4.10
CA ALA A 362 11.09 -7.08 3.25
C ALA A 362 10.47 -8.35 3.85
N LYS A 363 10.62 -8.53 5.16
CA LYS A 363 10.01 -9.66 5.88
C LYS A 363 8.49 -9.61 5.88
N SER A 364 7.90 -8.42 5.94
CA SER A 364 6.45 -8.23 5.85
C SER A 364 5.91 -8.49 4.45
N LEU A 365 6.77 -8.38 3.42
CA LEU A 365 6.42 -8.72 2.03
C LEU A 365 6.44 -10.22 1.76
N GLU A 366 7.13 -11.01 2.59
CA GLU A 366 7.08 -12.46 2.50
C GLU A 366 5.66 -12.95 2.82
N GLY A 367 4.98 -13.59 1.84
CA GLY A 367 3.60 -14.02 1.98
C GLY A 367 2.56 -12.91 1.89
N SER A 368 2.94 -11.71 1.48
CA SER A 368 1.99 -10.62 1.24
C SER A 368 1.07 -10.91 0.05
N ARG A 369 -0.12 -10.32 0.12
CA ARG A 369 -1.18 -10.42 -0.89
C ARG A 369 -1.60 -9.03 -1.32
N ILE A 370 -2.20 -8.93 -2.49
CA ILE A 370 -2.81 -7.71 -3.04
C ILE A 370 -4.34 -7.81 -3.03
N MET A 371 -5.01 -6.70 -3.27
CA MET A 371 -6.46 -6.66 -3.47
C MET A 371 -6.89 -7.50 -4.68
N PRO A 372 -8.14 -8.00 -4.70
CA PRO A 372 -8.67 -8.71 -5.85
C PRO A 372 -8.60 -7.85 -7.12
N GLN A 373 -8.12 -8.45 -8.21
CA GLN A 373 -8.00 -7.78 -9.49
C GLN A 373 -9.31 -7.89 -10.28
N LEU A 374 -10.30 -7.05 -9.91
CA LEU A 374 -11.65 -7.02 -10.46
C LEU A 374 -12.01 -5.61 -10.96
N LYS A 375 -12.63 -5.51 -12.12
CA LYS A 375 -13.15 -4.21 -12.63
C LYS A 375 -14.20 -3.61 -11.69
N GLU A 376 -14.97 -4.44 -11.04
CA GLU A 376 -16.04 -4.12 -10.10
C GLU A 376 -15.54 -3.82 -8.69
N TRP A 377 -14.24 -3.97 -8.43
CA TRP A 377 -13.66 -3.76 -7.10
C TRP A 377 -14.05 -2.42 -6.45
N PRO A 378 -14.12 -1.30 -7.17
CA PRO A 378 -14.53 -0.03 -6.58
C PRO A 378 -15.91 -0.09 -5.89
N GLN A 379 -16.88 -0.82 -6.47
CA GLN A 379 -18.20 -1.00 -5.89
C GLN A 379 -18.19 -2.04 -4.76
N ILE A 380 -17.49 -3.14 -4.98
CA ILE A 380 -17.35 -4.23 -3.98
C ILE A 380 -16.64 -3.71 -2.73
N GLY A 381 -15.52 -3.02 -2.90
CA GLY A 381 -14.76 -2.46 -1.80
C GLY A 381 -15.56 -1.45 -0.98
N THR A 382 -16.34 -0.58 -1.64
CA THR A 382 -17.24 0.35 -0.93
C THR A 382 -18.31 -0.41 -0.11
N THR A 383 -18.86 -1.50 -0.64
CA THR A 383 -19.82 -2.34 0.11
C THR A 383 -19.16 -2.94 1.35
N LEU A 384 -17.96 -3.50 1.21
CA LEU A 384 -17.20 -4.07 2.32
C LEU A 384 -16.77 -3.01 3.33
N GLU A 385 -16.26 -1.85 2.87
CA GLU A 385 -15.88 -0.71 3.71
C GLU A 385 -17.02 -0.30 4.63
N ASN A 386 -18.22 -0.09 4.06
CA ASN A 386 -19.40 0.26 4.82
C ASN A 386 -19.79 -0.84 5.82
N THR A 387 -19.75 -2.10 5.39
CA THR A 387 -20.06 -3.25 6.24
C THR A 387 -19.13 -3.33 7.45
N ILE A 388 -17.82 -3.24 7.25
CA ILE A 388 -16.84 -3.29 8.36
C ILE A 388 -17.04 -2.11 9.31
N SER A 389 -17.26 -0.90 8.79
CA SER A 389 -17.51 0.27 9.62
C SER A 389 -18.79 0.14 10.44
N ASP A 390 -19.87 -0.35 9.84
CA ASP A 390 -21.15 -0.56 10.54
C ASP A 390 -21.02 -1.65 11.61
N LEU A 391 -20.31 -2.75 11.32
CA LEU A 391 -20.03 -3.81 12.29
C LEU A 391 -19.19 -3.32 13.48
N ALA A 392 -18.28 -2.36 13.27
CA ALA A 392 -17.46 -1.78 14.32
C ALA A 392 -18.27 -0.98 15.35
N THR A 393 -19.51 -0.59 15.04
CA THR A 393 -20.44 0.01 16.00
C THR A 393 -21.00 -1.00 17.01
N GLY A 394 -20.89 -2.29 16.72
CA GLY A 394 -21.50 -3.36 17.54
C GLY A 394 -23.02 -3.49 17.38
N ALA A 395 -23.63 -2.81 16.40
CA ALA A 395 -25.09 -2.76 16.23
C ALA A 395 -25.70 -4.08 15.71
N LYS A 396 -24.89 -4.93 15.06
CA LYS A 396 -25.35 -6.24 14.55
C LYS A 396 -24.27 -7.31 14.69
N PRO A 397 -24.66 -8.61 14.70
CA PRO A 397 -23.69 -9.70 14.66
C PRO A 397 -22.83 -9.68 13.40
N VAL A 398 -21.56 -10.09 13.53
CA VAL A 398 -20.61 -10.11 12.40
C VAL A 398 -21.13 -10.94 11.24
N LYS A 399 -21.64 -12.15 11.51
CA LYS A 399 -22.15 -13.04 10.47
C LYS A 399 -23.27 -12.41 9.66
N ASP A 400 -24.21 -11.74 10.33
CA ASP A 400 -25.37 -11.13 9.66
C ASP A 400 -24.94 -9.99 8.72
N GLY A 401 -23.98 -9.15 9.16
CA GLY A 401 -23.45 -8.07 8.32
C GLY A 401 -22.66 -8.59 7.13
N LEU A 402 -21.83 -9.64 7.32
CA LEU A 402 -21.11 -10.26 6.21
C LEU A 402 -22.06 -10.96 5.22
N ASP A 403 -23.11 -11.63 5.69
CA ASP A 403 -24.11 -12.26 4.83
C ASP A 403 -24.92 -11.22 4.02
N GLU A 404 -25.22 -10.04 4.60
CA GLU A 404 -25.82 -8.92 3.87
C GLU A 404 -24.90 -8.41 2.76
N ALA A 405 -23.63 -8.15 3.09
CA ALA A 405 -22.62 -7.73 2.12
C ALA A 405 -22.46 -8.75 0.99
N ALA A 406 -22.45 -10.05 1.31
CA ALA A 406 -22.34 -11.11 0.32
C ALA A 406 -23.48 -11.10 -0.68
N ARG A 407 -24.72 -10.88 -0.23
CA ARG A 407 -25.89 -10.76 -1.13
C ARG A 407 -25.77 -9.54 -2.07
N ASP A 408 -25.27 -8.43 -1.57
CA ASP A 408 -25.09 -7.21 -2.37
C ASP A 408 -23.99 -7.39 -3.41
N ILE A 409 -22.86 -7.95 -2.99
CA ILE A 409 -21.71 -8.25 -3.87
C ILE A 409 -22.07 -9.32 -4.90
N ASP A 410 -22.87 -10.33 -4.50
CA ASP A 410 -23.36 -11.34 -5.44
C ASP A 410 -24.14 -10.70 -6.61
N ARG A 411 -24.99 -9.69 -6.32
CA ARG A 411 -25.70 -8.95 -7.38
C ARG A 411 -24.74 -8.19 -8.31
N ILE A 412 -23.65 -7.63 -7.78
CA ILE A 412 -22.62 -6.96 -8.60
C ILE A 412 -21.96 -7.98 -9.51
N LEU A 413 -21.47 -9.10 -8.97
CA LEU A 413 -20.75 -10.14 -9.71
C LEU A 413 -21.62 -10.85 -10.76
N ARG A 414 -22.94 -11.04 -10.49
CA ARG A 414 -23.90 -11.56 -11.48
C ARG A 414 -24.07 -10.59 -12.65
N ARG A 415 -24.24 -9.29 -12.40
CA ARG A 415 -24.36 -8.27 -13.45
C ARG A 415 -23.11 -8.18 -14.31
N ALA A 416 -21.94 -8.41 -13.73
CA ALA A 416 -20.66 -8.43 -14.41
C ALA A 416 -20.36 -9.74 -15.16
N GLY A 417 -21.20 -10.77 -14.99
CA GLY A 417 -21.10 -12.06 -15.69
C GLY A 417 -20.16 -13.09 -15.04
N TYR A 418 -19.63 -12.82 -13.84
CA TYR A 418 -18.83 -13.81 -13.10
C TYR A 418 -19.66 -14.97 -12.56
N ARG A 419 -20.95 -14.77 -12.36
CA ARG A 419 -21.89 -15.77 -11.83
C ARG A 419 -23.06 -15.97 -12.75
N LYS A 420 -23.40 -17.23 -12.98
CA LYS A 420 -24.63 -17.59 -13.70
C LYS A 420 -25.84 -17.34 -12.81
N GLY A 421 -26.95 -16.90 -13.40
CA GLY A 421 -28.21 -16.63 -12.72
C GLY A 421 -28.89 -17.87 -12.15
#